data_6d76738683a4bff8e5ba249e885edf1e
#
_entry.id   6d76738683a4bff8e5ba249e885edf1e
#
_cell.length_a   1.000
_cell.length_b   1.000
_cell.length_c   1.000
_cell.angle_alpha   90.00
_cell.angle_beta   90.00
_cell.angle_gamma   90.00
#
_symmetry.space_group_name_H-M   'P 1'
#
loop_
_entity.id
_entity.type
_entity.pdbx_description
1 polymer ?
#
loop_
_entity_poly.entity_id
_entity_poly.type
_entity_poly.pdbx_seq_one_letter_code
_entity_poly.pdbx_strand_id
1 'polypeptide(L)'
;MKRHITYIAMLLTALTGASCSQDETPAGDGRTGVMAMTISTSRTETNGEYDPLQYQKVYIYNSEGGLLRKYAAKDDIPERLELLSGTYRVAVEAGEEVPADFSKRFYKGEETFTVKPGETTNAEVVCKIANTVVEVKFDASIVENLDPGYFVWIAGTDKFDEAEAESGAVPALKFTDEGTGYYTLPAGTTSLAWMFRGTH
;
A
#
# COMPACT_ATOMS: atom_id res chain seq x y z
N MET A 1 5.46 -8.66 -80.49
CA MET A 1 4.97 -8.20 -79.18
C MET A 1 5.60 -9.08 -78.10
N LYS A 2 6.64 -8.58 -77.40
CA LYS A 2 7.33 -9.32 -76.32
C LYS A 2 6.81 -8.81 -74.99
N ARG A 3 6.14 -9.67 -74.22
CA ARG A 3 5.65 -9.35 -72.87
C ARG A 3 6.76 -9.67 -71.88
N HIS A 4 7.29 -8.67 -71.20
CA HIS A 4 8.23 -8.82 -70.11
C HIS A 4 7.44 -9.06 -68.83
N ILE A 5 7.67 -10.19 -68.18
CA ILE A 5 7.13 -10.52 -66.86
C ILE A 5 8.23 -10.18 -65.86
N THR A 6 7.97 -9.15 -65.04
CA THR A 6 8.86 -8.72 -63.96
C THR A 6 8.44 -9.50 -62.70
N TYR A 7 9.32 -10.35 -62.19
CA TYR A 7 9.14 -11.00 -60.89
C TYR A 7 9.58 -10.03 -59.79
N ILE A 8 8.65 -9.60 -58.95
CA ILE A 8 8.95 -8.89 -57.70
C ILE A 8 9.21 -9.95 -56.65
N ALA A 9 10.46 -10.07 -56.24
CA ALA A 9 10.86 -10.86 -55.06
C ALA A 9 10.49 -10.09 -53.79
N MET A 10 9.48 -10.59 -53.08
CA MET A 10 9.05 -10.05 -51.80
C MET A 10 9.96 -10.60 -50.70
N LEU A 11 10.88 -9.77 -50.23
CA LEU A 11 11.80 -10.10 -49.15
C LEU A 11 11.03 -9.98 -47.80
N LEU A 12 10.66 -11.12 -47.22
CA LEU A 12 10.00 -11.21 -45.93
C LEU A 12 11.09 -11.09 -44.85
N THR A 13 11.28 -9.87 -44.33
CA THR A 13 12.12 -9.66 -43.12
C THR A 13 11.31 -10.05 -41.90
N ALA A 14 11.64 -11.21 -41.33
CA ALA A 14 11.16 -11.59 -40.00
C ALA A 14 11.77 -10.65 -38.96
N LEU A 15 10.96 -9.74 -38.40
CA LEU A 15 11.32 -9.04 -37.17
C LEU A 15 11.17 -10.04 -36.01
N THR A 16 12.28 -10.64 -35.61
CA THR A 16 12.37 -11.25 -34.30
C THR A 16 12.35 -10.15 -33.27
N GLY A 17 11.20 -9.96 -32.65
CA GLY A 17 11.08 -9.10 -31.45
C GLY A 17 11.90 -9.70 -30.31
N ALA A 18 13.11 -9.19 -30.15
CA ALA A 18 13.86 -9.37 -28.91
C ALA A 18 13.08 -8.60 -27.83
N SER A 19 12.35 -9.33 -26.99
CA SER A 19 11.89 -8.81 -25.70
C SER A 19 13.12 -8.53 -24.87
N CYS A 20 13.62 -7.31 -24.93
CA CYS A 20 14.58 -6.80 -23.94
C CYS A 20 13.80 -6.65 -22.63
N SER A 21 13.88 -7.65 -21.75
CA SER A 21 13.81 -7.40 -20.32
C SER A 21 14.99 -6.45 -20.03
N GLN A 22 14.70 -5.17 -19.82
CA GLN A 22 15.68 -4.24 -19.26
C GLN A 22 15.98 -4.70 -17.82
N ASP A 23 16.95 -5.58 -17.67
CA ASP A 23 17.71 -5.71 -16.44
C ASP A 23 18.56 -4.43 -16.33
N GLU A 24 17.97 -3.36 -15.81
CA GLU A 24 18.70 -2.15 -15.47
C GLU A 24 19.64 -2.49 -14.32
N THR A 25 20.90 -2.76 -14.68
CA THR A 25 21.98 -3.01 -13.75
C THR A 25 22.23 -1.73 -12.95
N PRO A 26 22.07 -1.71 -11.62
CA PRO A 26 22.40 -0.52 -10.83
C PRO A 26 23.87 -0.14 -11.05
N ALA A 27 24.19 1.14 -10.99
CA ALA A 27 25.54 1.66 -11.08
C ALA A 27 26.37 1.16 -9.86
N GLY A 28 26.93 -0.03 -9.97
CA GLY A 28 27.76 -0.71 -8.97
C GLY A 28 29.03 -1.27 -9.64
N ASP A 29 29.98 -1.73 -8.83
CA ASP A 29 31.24 -2.33 -9.31
C ASP A 29 31.09 -3.77 -9.87
N GLY A 30 29.85 -4.21 -10.08
CA GLY A 30 29.52 -5.55 -10.60
C GLY A 30 29.65 -6.69 -9.60
N ARG A 31 30.00 -6.40 -8.35
CA ARG A 31 30.07 -7.40 -7.27
C ARG A 31 28.78 -7.40 -6.46
N THR A 32 28.41 -8.53 -5.92
CA THR A 32 27.21 -8.73 -5.14
C THR A 32 27.44 -8.64 -3.64
N GLY A 33 26.40 -8.30 -2.90
CA GLY A 33 26.28 -8.48 -1.47
C GLY A 33 24.88 -9.00 -1.14
N VAL A 34 24.57 -9.14 0.13
CA VAL A 34 23.30 -9.69 0.61
C VAL A 34 22.54 -8.62 1.38
N MET A 35 21.27 -8.43 1.06
CA MET A 35 20.32 -7.72 1.89
C MET A 35 19.57 -8.72 2.78
N ALA A 36 19.57 -8.49 4.08
CA ALA A 36 18.64 -9.10 5.03
C ALA A 36 17.61 -8.02 5.44
N MET A 37 16.33 -8.38 5.55
CA MET A 37 15.28 -7.42 5.80
C MET A 37 14.48 -7.77 7.05
N THR A 38 14.22 -6.75 7.88
CA THR A 38 13.31 -6.84 9.02
C THR A 38 12.19 -5.83 8.83
N ILE A 39 10.94 -6.29 8.93
CA ILE A 39 9.74 -5.46 8.80
C ILE A 39 8.99 -5.47 10.12
N SER A 40 8.65 -4.28 10.61
CA SER A 40 7.84 -4.10 11.82
C SER A 40 6.83 -2.99 11.63
N THR A 41 5.80 -2.96 12.49
CA THR A 41 4.87 -1.83 12.58
C THR A 41 5.21 -0.95 13.77
N SER A 42 4.93 0.35 13.65
CA SER A 42 5.18 1.35 14.71
C SER A 42 4.30 1.17 15.95
N ARG A 43 3.28 0.32 15.88
CA ARG A 43 2.42 -0.08 16.99
C ARG A 43 2.49 -1.59 17.18
N THR A 44 2.61 -2.04 18.41
CA THR A 44 2.39 -3.45 18.74
C THR A 44 0.90 -3.72 18.71
N GLU A 45 0.48 -4.66 17.87
CA GLU A 45 -0.92 -5.07 17.78
C GLU A 45 -1.25 -5.95 18.99
N THR A 46 -2.06 -5.41 19.91
CA THR A 46 -2.36 -6.10 21.18
C THR A 46 -3.65 -6.91 21.17
N ASN A 47 -4.48 -6.77 20.14
CA ASN A 47 -5.79 -7.45 20.05
C ASN A 47 -5.80 -8.38 18.84
N GLY A 48 -5.58 -9.61 19.07
CA GLY A 48 -5.36 -10.79 18.26
C GLY A 48 -6.23 -11.10 17.03
N GLU A 49 -7.07 -10.18 16.54
CA GLU A 49 -7.95 -10.48 15.40
C GLU A 49 -7.39 -10.07 14.04
N TYR A 50 -6.54 -9.04 13.97
CA TYR A 50 -5.99 -8.57 12.70
C TYR A 50 -4.49 -8.26 12.82
N ASP A 51 -3.68 -9.06 12.15
CA ASP A 51 -2.23 -8.85 12.04
C ASP A 51 -1.89 -8.29 10.64
N PRO A 52 -1.57 -6.99 10.52
CA PRO A 52 -1.22 -6.38 9.24
C PRO A 52 0.03 -7.00 8.60
N LEU A 53 0.92 -7.59 9.41
CA LEU A 53 2.13 -8.22 8.90
C LEU A 53 1.87 -9.54 8.14
N GLN A 54 0.66 -10.07 8.16
CA GLN A 54 0.27 -11.19 7.28
C GLN A 54 0.02 -10.73 5.84
N TYR A 55 -0.26 -9.44 5.62
CA TYR A 55 -0.62 -8.85 4.32
C TYR A 55 0.50 -7.92 3.81
N GLN A 56 1.75 -8.39 3.89
CA GLN A 56 2.90 -7.61 3.45
C GLN A 56 3.07 -7.63 1.93
N LYS A 57 3.41 -6.46 1.38
CA LYS A 57 3.92 -6.29 0.02
C LYS A 57 5.21 -5.52 0.08
N VAL A 58 6.22 -5.98 -0.64
CA VAL A 58 7.55 -5.36 -0.66
C VAL A 58 7.92 -4.97 -2.07
N TYR A 59 8.46 -3.78 -2.21
CA TYR A 59 8.94 -3.20 -3.46
C TYR A 59 10.39 -2.76 -3.27
N ILE A 60 11.29 -3.20 -4.15
CA ILE A 60 12.70 -2.82 -4.13
C ILE A 60 13.01 -2.02 -5.38
N TYR A 61 13.56 -0.83 -5.18
CA TYR A 61 13.90 0.12 -6.22
C TYR A 61 15.42 0.34 -6.26
N ASN A 62 15.95 0.60 -7.45
CA ASN A 62 17.32 1.09 -7.62
C ASN A 62 17.45 2.57 -7.20
N SER A 63 18.66 3.11 -7.25
CA SER A 63 18.97 4.50 -6.91
C SER A 63 18.28 5.54 -7.81
N GLU A 64 17.85 5.13 -9.01
CA GLU A 64 17.16 5.98 -10.00
C GLU A 64 15.63 5.92 -9.85
N GLY A 65 15.14 5.10 -8.91
CA GLY A 65 13.70 4.89 -8.67
C GLY A 65 13.06 3.82 -9.55
N GLY A 66 13.84 3.09 -10.35
CA GLY A 66 13.37 1.94 -11.12
C GLY A 66 13.00 0.77 -10.22
N LEU A 67 11.83 0.15 -10.43
CA LEU A 67 11.37 -1.01 -9.67
C LEU A 67 12.14 -2.26 -10.12
N LEU A 68 12.90 -2.86 -9.21
CA LEU A 68 13.69 -4.06 -9.47
C LEU A 68 12.96 -5.35 -9.07
N ARG A 69 12.29 -5.36 -7.93
CA ARG A 69 11.60 -6.52 -7.37
C ARG A 69 10.30 -6.11 -6.72
N LYS A 70 9.30 -6.98 -6.84
CA LYS A 70 8.02 -6.86 -6.16
C LYS A 70 7.64 -8.22 -5.57
N TYR A 71 7.34 -8.24 -4.29
CA TYR A 71 6.77 -9.38 -3.58
C TYR A 71 5.36 -9.01 -3.16
N ALA A 72 4.38 -9.76 -3.63
CA ALA A 72 2.96 -9.44 -3.45
C ALA A 72 2.34 -10.14 -2.23
N ALA A 73 3.03 -11.13 -1.66
CA ALA A 73 2.61 -11.86 -0.48
C ALA A 73 3.78 -12.04 0.49
N LYS A 74 3.47 -12.18 1.77
CA LYS A 74 4.47 -12.37 2.84
C LYS A 74 5.37 -13.58 2.57
N ASP A 75 4.80 -14.70 2.15
CA ASP A 75 5.52 -15.95 1.94
C ASP A 75 6.48 -15.92 0.72
N ASP A 76 6.30 -14.94 -0.18
CA ASP A 76 7.19 -14.73 -1.32
C ASP A 76 8.44 -13.91 -0.96
N ILE A 77 8.45 -13.26 0.23
CA ILE A 77 9.54 -12.37 0.64
C ILE A 77 10.71 -13.19 1.14
N PRO A 78 11.89 -13.17 0.45
CA PRO A 78 13.06 -13.92 0.90
C PRO A 78 13.66 -13.28 2.16
N GLU A 79 14.10 -14.10 3.10
CA GLU A 79 14.84 -13.62 4.27
C GLU A 79 16.16 -12.93 3.88
N ARG A 80 16.76 -13.36 2.78
CA ARG A 80 18.04 -12.84 2.24
C ARG A 80 17.92 -12.69 0.73
N LEU A 81 18.30 -11.52 0.24
CA LEU A 81 18.29 -11.22 -1.18
C LEU A 81 19.68 -10.81 -1.66
N GLU A 82 20.20 -11.49 -2.67
CA GLU A 82 21.43 -11.10 -3.34
C GLU A 82 21.17 -9.95 -4.31
N LEU A 83 21.95 -8.87 -4.17
CA LEU A 83 21.88 -7.68 -5.00
C LEU A 83 23.30 -7.26 -5.42
N LEU A 84 23.42 -6.59 -6.54
CA LEU A 84 24.67 -5.92 -6.90
C LEU A 84 25.02 -4.85 -5.87
N SER A 85 26.31 -4.54 -5.71
CA SER A 85 26.72 -3.43 -4.86
C SER A 85 26.13 -2.11 -5.36
N GLY A 86 25.52 -1.33 -4.46
CA GLY A 86 24.85 -0.08 -4.82
C GLY A 86 23.84 0.35 -3.76
N THR A 87 23.19 1.48 -4.03
CA THR A 87 22.14 2.04 -3.14
C THR A 87 20.77 1.67 -3.66
N TYR A 88 19.92 1.26 -2.75
CA TYR A 88 18.56 0.81 -3.01
C TYR A 88 17.57 1.45 -2.05
N ARG A 89 16.31 1.48 -2.44
CA ARG A 89 15.20 1.83 -1.57
C ARG A 89 14.23 0.65 -1.51
N VAL A 90 13.89 0.21 -0.31
CA VAL A 90 12.80 -0.72 -0.08
C VAL A 90 11.58 0.04 0.42
N ALA A 91 10.40 -0.23 -0.15
CA ALA A 91 9.13 0.25 0.33
C ALA A 91 8.24 -0.93 0.71
N VAL A 92 7.55 -0.81 1.82
CA VAL A 92 6.70 -1.86 2.38
C VAL A 92 5.30 -1.32 2.61
N GLU A 93 4.32 -2.10 2.20
CA GLU A 93 2.93 -1.98 2.59
C GLU A 93 2.58 -3.16 3.49
N ALA A 94 1.90 -2.91 4.61
CA ALA A 94 1.43 -3.95 5.52
C ALA A 94 -0.02 -3.70 5.90
N GLY A 95 -0.84 -4.74 5.81
CA GLY A 95 -2.28 -4.65 5.99
C GLY A 95 -3.06 -4.51 4.69
N GLU A 96 -4.38 -4.49 4.81
CA GLU A 96 -5.31 -4.34 3.69
C GLU A 96 -5.70 -2.85 3.55
N GLU A 97 -5.44 -2.28 2.38
CA GLU A 97 -5.90 -0.93 2.05
C GLU A 97 -7.38 -0.99 1.66
N VAL A 98 -8.26 -0.66 2.61
CA VAL A 98 -9.71 -0.57 2.41
C VAL A 98 -10.20 0.87 2.63
N PRO A 99 -11.33 1.28 2.01
CA PRO A 99 -11.82 2.65 2.12
C PRO A 99 -12.08 3.10 3.56
N ALA A 100 -12.78 2.27 4.36
CA ALA A 100 -12.98 2.47 5.79
C ALA A 100 -13.28 1.15 6.49
N ASP A 101 -12.75 0.94 7.71
CA ASP A 101 -12.96 -0.28 8.50
C ASP A 101 -12.69 -0.02 9.98
N PHE A 102 -13.31 -0.78 10.88
CA PHE A 102 -13.10 -0.69 12.32
C PHE A 102 -11.85 -1.45 12.82
N SER A 103 -11.32 -2.37 12.02
CA SER A 103 -10.21 -3.24 12.41
C SER A 103 -9.03 -3.21 11.44
N LYS A 104 -9.28 -3.05 10.13
CA LYS A 104 -8.26 -3.16 9.10
C LYS A 104 -7.38 -1.92 9.08
N ARG A 105 -6.20 -2.08 9.63
CA ARG A 105 -5.15 -1.05 9.67
C ARG A 105 -4.19 -1.25 8.52
N PHE A 106 -3.84 -0.16 7.87
CA PHE A 106 -2.91 -0.13 6.77
C PHE A 106 -1.68 0.68 7.13
N TYR A 107 -0.50 0.13 6.88
CA TYR A 107 0.77 0.70 7.24
C TYR A 107 1.66 0.83 6.01
N LYS A 108 2.49 1.87 5.97
CA LYS A 108 3.53 2.07 4.96
C LYS A 108 4.85 2.40 5.63
N GLY A 109 5.93 1.91 5.04
CA GLY A 109 7.28 2.22 5.47
C GLY A 109 8.25 2.15 4.31
N GLU A 110 9.34 2.88 4.41
CA GLU A 110 10.43 2.80 3.45
C GLU A 110 11.78 2.99 4.14
N GLU A 111 12.82 2.41 3.55
CA GLU A 111 14.19 2.50 4.01
C GLU A 111 15.13 2.55 2.80
N THR A 112 16.16 3.39 2.89
CA THR A 112 17.24 3.44 1.90
C THR A 112 18.48 2.78 2.49
N PHE A 113 19.05 1.84 1.79
CA PHE A 113 20.22 1.07 2.25
C PHE A 113 21.26 0.93 1.15
N THR A 114 22.50 0.63 1.53
CA THR A 114 23.59 0.43 0.59
C THR A 114 24.17 -0.98 0.74
N VAL A 115 24.13 -1.73 -0.35
CA VAL A 115 24.73 -3.06 -0.46
C VAL A 115 26.20 -2.92 -0.80
N LYS A 116 27.07 -3.51 0.02
CA LYS A 116 28.52 -3.58 -0.21
C LYS A 116 28.93 -4.96 -0.68
N PRO A 117 29.98 -5.04 -1.51
CA PRO A 117 30.47 -6.33 -2.03
C PRO A 117 30.83 -7.30 -0.92
N GLY A 118 30.26 -8.52 -0.97
CA GLY A 118 30.56 -9.61 -0.05
C GLY A 118 30.03 -9.41 1.38
N GLU A 119 29.34 -8.30 1.67
CA GLU A 119 28.79 -8.03 3.00
C GLU A 119 27.28 -8.35 3.05
N THR A 120 26.77 -8.53 4.28
CA THR A 120 25.33 -8.55 4.55
C THR A 120 24.91 -7.19 5.08
N THR A 121 23.96 -6.53 4.42
CA THR A 121 23.36 -5.28 4.85
C THR A 121 21.97 -5.59 5.44
N ASN A 122 21.68 -5.11 6.64
CA ASN A 122 20.36 -5.20 7.23
C ASN A 122 19.53 -3.96 6.87
N ALA A 123 18.35 -4.17 6.29
CA ALA A 123 17.36 -3.13 6.03
C ALA A 123 16.22 -3.29 7.06
N GLU A 124 16.04 -2.30 7.94
CA GLU A 124 15.00 -2.30 8.96
C GLU A 124 13.89 -1.33 8.56
N VAL A 125 12.74 -1.88 8.15
CA VAL A 125 11.60 -1.07 7.72
C VAL A 125 10.56 -1.01 8.83
N VAL A 126 10.40 0.17 9.43
CA VAL A 126 9.34 0.44 10.40
C VAL A 126 8.15 1.07 9.69
N CYS A 127 7.09 0.29 9.50
CA CYS A 127 5.87 0.76 8.86
C CYS A 127 5.02 1.58 9.84
N LYS A 128 4.65 2.80 9.44
CA LYS A 128 3.75 3.70 10.18
C LYS A 128 2.35 3.59 9.63
N ILE A 129 1.36 3.84 10.49
CA ILE A 129 -0.04 3.82 10.07
C ILE A 129 -0.27 4.86 8.97
N ALA A 130 -0.88 4.40 7.87
CA ALA A 130 -1.17 5.21 6.68
C ALA A 130 -2.66 5.61 6.60
N ASN A 131 -3.51 5.02 7.44
CA ASN A 131 -4.91 5.43 7.57
C ASN A 131 -5.03 6.76 8.33
N THR A 132 -6.11 7.50 8.05
CA THR A 132 -6.66 8.48 8.97
C THR A 132 -7.38 7.75 10.09
N VAL A 133 -6.98 7.99 11.34
CA VAL A 133 -7.53 7.30 12.53
C VAL A 133 -8.50 8.24 13.22
N VAL A 134 -9.71 7.75 13.49
CA VAL A 134 -10.76 8.48 14.19
C VAL A 134 -11.14 7.71 15.44
N GLU A 135 -11.10 8.36 16.59
CA GLU A 135 -11.63 7.84 17.86
C GLU A 135 -12.94 8.54 18.18
N VAL A 136 -13.99 7.78 18.37
CA VAL A 136 -15.31 8.28 18.79
C VAL A 136 -15.52 7.96 20.26
N LYS A 137 -15.94 8.99 21.00
CA LYS A 137 -16.38 8.90 22.40
C LYS A 137 -17.70 9.62 22.53
N PHE A 138 -18.63 9.04 23.26
CA PHE A 138 -19.90 9.67 23.58
C PHE A 138 -19.80 10.28 25.00
N ASP A 139 -20.11 11.58 25.11
CA ASP A 139 -20.18 12.23 26.39
C ASP A 139 -21.29 11.60 27.26
N ALA A 140 -21.09 11.55 28.56
CA ALA A 140 -22.07 10.99 29.50
C ALA A 140 -23.46 11.62 29.36
N SER A 141 -23.53 12.90 29.02
CA SER A 141 -24.79 13.60 28.81
C SER A 141 -25.60 13.06 27.62
N ILE A 142 -24.95 12.50 26.60
CA ILE A 142 -25.60 11.82 25.47
C ILE A 142 -26.27 10.54 25.98
N VAL A 143 -25.51 9.73 26.72
CA VAL A 143 -25.96 8.43 27.26
C VAL A 143 -27.12 8.61 28.24
N GLU A 144 -27.09 9.68 29.04
CA GLU A 144 -28.09 9.97 30.07
C GLU A 144 -29.40 10.60 29.53
N ASN A 145 -29.33 11.34 28.42
CA ASN A 145 -30.44 12.16 27.97
C ASN A 145 -31.05 11.73 26.63
N LEU A 146 -30.42 10.75 25.91
CA LEU A 146 -30.98 10.28 24.67
C LEU A 146 -31.50 8.83 24.81
N ASP A 147 -32.53 8.52 24.03
CA ASP A 147 -33.00 7.15 23.89
C ASP A 147 -31.90 6.25 23.28
N PRO A 148 -31.86 4.96 23.62
CA PRO A 148 -30.96 4.01 22.99
C PRO A 148 -31.11 4.00 21.46
N GLY A 149 -29.98 3.85 20.75
CA GLY A 149 -29.96 3.81 19.28
C GLY A 149 -29.43 5.09 18.61
N TYR A 150 -28.91 6.03 19.40
CA TYR A 150 -28.13 7.13 18.84
C TYR A 150 -26.87 6.59 18.13
N PHE A 151 -26.38 7.34 17.15
CA PHE A 151 -25.19 7.00 16.39
C PHE A 151 -24.54 8.23 15.76
N VAL A 152 -23.29 8.07 15.36
CA VAL A 152 -22.61 9.04 14.52
C VAL A 152 -22.10 8.35 13.24
N TRP A 153 -22.40 8.94 12.09
CA TRP A 153 -21.71 8.67 10.84
C TRP A 153 -20.50 9.57 10.72
N ILE A 154 -19.38 9.01 10.28
CA ILE A 154 -18.20 9.77 9.89
C ILE A 154 -17.80 9.29 8.50
N ALA A 155 -17.62 10.23 7.57
CA ALA A 155 -17.33 9.94 6.17
C ALA A 155 -16.12 10.72 5.67
N GLY A 156 -15.29 10.10 4.86
CA GLY A 156 -14.11 10.68 4.19
C GLY A 156 -14.52 11.55 3.01
N THR A 157 -15.17 12.67 3.29
CA THR A 157 -15.67 13.64 2.33
C THR A 157 -15.76 15.02 2.98
N ASP A 158 -15.81 16.08 2.17
CA ASP A 158 -15.94 17.45 2.65
C ASP A 158 -17.38 17.81 3.09
N LYS A 159 -18.38 17.08 2.57
CA LYS A 159 -19.78 17.26 2.89
C LYS A 159 -20.47 15.93 3.11
N PHE A 160 -21.13 15.77 4.24
CA PHE A 160 -21.84 14.53 4.56
C PHE A 160 -23.11 14.39 3.71
N ASP A 161 -23.27 13.22 3.11
CA ASP A 161 -24.49 12.73 2.47
C ASP A 161 -24.76 11.31 3.00
N GLU A 162 -25.96 11.10 3.58
CA GLU A 162 -26.31 9.83 4.21
C GLU A 162 -26.44 8.70 3.18
N ALA A 163 -27.02 8.99 2.02
CA ALA A 163 -27.17 7.98 0.97
C ALA A 163 -25.84 7.54 0.38
N GLU A 164 -24.87 8.45 0.22
CA GLU A 164 -23.52 8.10 -0.20
C GLU A 164 -22.78 7.28 0.87
N ALA A 165 -22.95 7.62 2.15
CA ALA A 165 -22.37 6.89 3.26
C ALA A 165 -22.94 5.46 3.37
N GLU A 166 -24.26 5.30 3.28
CA GLU A 166 -24.93 4.00 3.34
C GLU A 166 -24.65 3.11 2.14
N SER A 167 -24.53 3.69 0.95
CA SER A 167 -24.20 2.94 -0.28
C SER A 167 -22.73 2.55 -0.41
N GLY A 168 -21.85 3.11 0.44
CA GLY A 168 -20.40 2.93 0.34
C GLY A 168 -19.76 3.71 -0.82
N ALA A 169 -20.45 4.71 -1.37
CA ALA A 169 -19.89 5.59 -2.40
C ALA A 169 -18.73 6.44 -1.89
N VAL A 170 -18.69 6.70 -0.59
CA VAL A 170 -17.60 7.36 0.13
C VAL A 170 -17.09 6.46 1.26
N PRO A 171 -15.83 6.59 1.69
CA PRO A 171 -15.34 5.91 2.90
C PRO A 171 -16.13 6.38 4.11
N ALA A 172 -16.98 5.54 4.70
CA ALA A 172 -17.83 5.92 5.82
C ALA A 172 -17.98 4.81 6.85
N LEU A 173 -18.07 5.17 8.13
CA LEU A 173 -18.35 4.26 9.23
C LEU A 173 -19.47 4.83 10.12
N LYS A 174 -20.37 3.94 10.54
CA LYS A 174 -21.45 4.22 11.49
C LYS A 174 -21.04 3.73 12.87
N PHE A 175 -20.80 4.66 13.78
CA PHE A 175 -20.49 4.34 15.17
C PHE A 175 -21.78 4.34 15.99
N THR A 176 -22.17 3.19 16.49
CA THR A 176 -23.25 2.99 17.46
C THR A 176 -22.73 2.92 18.89
N ASP A 177 -21.43 2.71 19.03
CA ASP A 177 -20.71 2.62 20.28
C ASP A 177 -19.39 3.41 20.16
N GLU A 178 -18.74 3.65 21.30
CA GLU A 178 -17.40 4.20 21.33
C GLU A 178 -16.42 3.28 20.60
N GLY A 179 -15.45 3.85 19.89
CA GLY A 179 -14.48 3.03 19.18
C GLY A 179 -13.58 3.80 18.25
N THR A 180 -12.74 3.05 17.55
CA THR A 180 -11.78 3.59 16.60
C THR A 180 -12.13 3.13 15.20
N GLY A 181 -12.09 4.04 14.23
CA GLY A 181 -12.24 3.78 12.80
C GLY A 181 -10.99 4.18 12.02
N TYR A 182 -10.71 3.45 10.96
CA TYR A 182 -9.56 3.63 10.08
C TYR A 182 -10.05 3.94 8.67
N TYR A 183 -9.58 5.07 8.10
CA TYR A 183 -10.03 5.54 6.79
C TYR A 183 -8.85 5.68 5.84
N THR A 184 -9.01 5.20 4.63
CA THR A 184 -8.14 5.54 3.50
C THR A 184 -8.86 6.61 2.70
N LEU A 185 -8.44 7.87 2.89
CA LEU A 185 -9.10 8.99 2.23
C LEU A 185 -8.76 9.02 0.74
N PRO A 186 -9.74 9.30 -0.14
CA PRO A 186 -9.48 9.52 -1.56
C PRO A 186 -8.48 10.66 -1.78
N ALA A 187 -7.74 10.60 -2.88
CA ALA A 187 -6.80 11.65 -3.24
C ALA A 187 -7.51 13.01 -3.34
N GLY A 188 -6.96 14.02 -2.64
CA GLY A 188 -7.52 15.37 -2.60
C GLY A 188 -8.55 15.60 -1.49
N THR A 189 -9.01 14.56 -0.81
CA THR A 189 -9.86 14.69 0.39
C THR A 189 -8.98 14.99 1.59
N THR A 190 -9.25 16.09 2.28
CA THR A 190 -8.47 16.55 3.45
C THR A 190 -9.31 16.69 4.71
N SER A 191 -10.61 16.38 4.63
CA SER A 191 -11.57 16.53 5.71
C SER A 191 -12.41 15.27 5.92
N LEU A 192 -13.03 15.21 7.08
CA LEU A 192 -14.06 14.24 7.43
C LEU A 192 -15.33 15.00 7.73
N ALA A 193 -16.42 14.62 7.08
CA ALA A 193 -17.75 15.10 7.42
C ALA A 193 -18.41 14.10 8.37
N TRP A 194 -19.27 14.60 9.25
CA TRP A 194 -19.98 13.76 10.20
C TRP A 194 -21.42 14.19 10.38
N MET A 195 -22.26 13.25 10.82
CA MET A 195 -23.65 13.48 11.18
C MET A 195 -23.97 12.63 12.41
N PHE A 196 -24.53 13.28 13.44
CA PHE A 196 -25.05 12.61 14.62
C PHE A 196 -26.56 12.52 14.54
N ARG A 197 -27.14 11.40 14.97
CA ARG A 197 -28.58 11.19 15.10
C ARG A 197 -28.89 10.54 16.45
N GLY A 198 -29.87 11.08 17.14
CA GLY A 198 -30.44 10.58 18.39
C GLY A 198 -31.83 11.09 18.58
N THR A 199 -32.61 10.41 19.41
CA THR A 199 -33.96 10.79 19.85
C THR A 199 -33.94 11.04 21.35
N HIS A 200 -34.92 11.89 21.80
CA HIS A 200 -35.05 12.28 23.21
C HIS A 200 -36.49 12.08 23.64
#